data_082a18fa6d1cd09716ba79457faccd5a
#
_entry.id   082a18fa6d1cd09716ba79457faccd5a
#
_cell.length_a   1.000
_cell.length_b   1.000
_cell.length_c   1.000
_cell.angle_alpha   90.00
_cell.angle_beta   90.00
_cell.angle_gamma   90.00
#
_symmetry.space_group_name_H-M   'P 1'
#
loop_
_entity.id
_entity.type
_entity.pdbx_description
1 polymer ?
#
loop_
_entity_poly.entity_id
_entity_poly.type
_entity_poly.pdbx_seq_one_letter_code
_entity_poly.pdbx_strand_id
1 'polypeptide(L)'
;NVLGSTAPVEASITEICTDTRTLQPGCLFLALKGASFDGHDFVERAIAAGAVAAVTERQIADCPCLVVADTGRALLQIAAWYRSQFHPILVGVTGSVGKTTTKEMIALVLAAKYHTLKTAGNLNNEIGLPKTLLQLTADHTAAVIEMGMSHFGEISRLSQTAQPTIGV
;
A
#
# COMPACT_ATOMS: atom_id res chain seq x y z
N ASN A 1 1.62 -17.50 -1.00
CA ASN A 1 2.14 -16.79 -2.19
C ASN A 1 1.09 -15.79 -2.71
N VAL A 2 1.14 -14.55 -2.26
CA VAL A 2 0.15 -13.50 -2.56
C VAL A 2 0.21 -13.06 -4.03
N LEU A 3 1.38 -13.13 -4.66
CA LEU A 3 1.61 -12.65 -6.03
C LEU A 3 1.62 -13.76 -7.08
N GLY A 4 1.38 -15.02 -6.69
CA GLY A 4 1.39 -16.15 -7.61
C GLY A 4 2.78 -16.53 -8.16
N SER A 5 3.87 -15.91 -7.67
CA SER A 5 5.24 -16.26 -8.07
C SER A 5 5.63 -17.64 -7.56
N THR A 6 6.32 -18.41 -8.39
CA THR A 6 6.82 -19.76 -8.07
C THR A 6 8.23 -19.78 -7.48
N ALA A 7 8.92 -18.66 -7.44
CA ALA A 7 10.26 -18.58 -6.87
C ALA A 7 10.20 -18.59 -5.34
N PRO A 8 10.80 -19.56 -4.65
CA PRO A 8 10.88 -19.55 -3.19
C PRO A 8 11.92 -18.50 -2.78
N VAL A 9 11.47 -17.30 -2.46
CA VAL A 9 12.31 -16.33 -1.75
C VAL A 9 11.98 -16.49 -0.28
N GLU A 10 12.76 -17.27 0.43
CA GLU A 10 12.76 -17.33 1.89
C GLU A 10 13.53 -16.12 2.44
N ALA A 11 12.92 -14.95 2.40
CA ALA A 11 13.47 -13.74 2.97
C ALA A 11 12.45 -13.10 3.90
N SER A 12 12.92 -12.67 5.07
CA SER A 12 12.13 -11.86 5.99
C SER A 12 12.08 -10.44 5.44
N ILE A 13 10.89 -9.96 5.08
CA ILE A 13 10.68 -8.61 4.56
C ILE A 13 10.27 -7.72 5.74
N THR A 14 11.01 -6.64 5.97
CA THR A 14 10.74 -5.68 7.04
C THR A 14 9.67 -4.66 6.66
N GLU A 15 9.67 -4.22 5.42
CA GLU A 15 8.70 -3.25 4.89
C GLU A 15 8.61 -3.31 3.36
N ILE A 16 7.60 -2.63 2.80
CA ILE A 16 7.44 -2.42 1.36
C ILE A 16 7.83 -0.99 1.02
N CYS A 17 8.80 -0.84 0.12
CA CYS A 17 9.32 0.46 -0.29
C CYS A 17 9.05 0.70 -1.78
N THR A 18 8.65 1.92 -2.12
CA THR A 18 8.42 2.38 -3.51
C THR A 18 9.32 3.56 -3.89
N ASP A 19 10.22 3.99 -2.97
CA ASP A 19 11.11 5.14 -3.16
C ASP A 19 12.49 4.81 -2.59
N THR A 20 13.51 4.78 -3.46
CA THR A 20 14.88 4.45 -3.05
C THR A 20 15.54 5.49 -2.14
N ARG A 21 14.97 6.70 -2.01
CA ARG A 21 15.48 7.75 -1.13
C ARG A 21 15.16 7.50 0.35
N THR A 22 14.09 6.76 0.62
CA THR A 22 13.62 6.43 1.97
C THR A 22 13.75 4.95 2.30
N LEU A 23 14.40 4.18 1.41
CA LEU A 23 14.56 2.74 1.53
C LEU A 23 15.35 2.36 2.79
N GLN A 24 14.85 1.36 3.52
CA GLN A 24 15.56 0.74 4.63
C GLN A 24 16.03 -0.67 4.23
N PRO A 25 17.20 -1.11 4.73
CA PRO A 25 17.66 -2.49 4.50
C PRO A 25 16.65 -3.53 4.97
N GLY A 26 16.50 -4.60 4.20
CA GLY A 26 15.52 -5.66 4.47
C GLY A 26 14.16 -5.43 3.83
N CYS A 27 13.94 -4.33 3.12
CA CYS A 27 12.66 -4.05 2.44
C CYS A 27 12.47 -4.85 1.15
N LEU A 28 11.22 -4.95 0.71
CA LEU A 28 10.84 -5.34 -0.66
C LEU A 28 10.58 -4.07 -1.48
N PHE A 29 11.38 -3.85 -2.51
CA PHE A 29 11.22 -2.69 -3.39
C PHE A 29 10.15 -2.97 -4.46
N LEU A 30 9.17 -2.08 -4.62
CA LEU A 30 8.19 -2.12 -5.70
C LEU A 30 8.54 -1.10 -6.80
N ALA A 31 8.84 -1.57 -8.00
CA ALA A 31 9.18 -0.76 -9.16
C ALA A 31 7.91 -0.22 -9.85
N LEU A 32 7.30 0.81 -9.26
CA LEU A 32 6.10 1.44 -9.81
C LEU A 32 6.45 2.31 -11.03
N LYS A 33 5.57 2.34 -12.01
CA LYS A 33 5.60 3.29 -13.13
C LYS A 33 4.78 4.53 -12.79
N GLY A 34 5.37 5.69 -12.95
CA GLY A 34 4.69 6.98 -12.90
C GLY A 34 4.59 7.61 -14.28
N ALA A 35 3.93 8.77 -14.39
CA ALA A 35 3.78 9.48 -15.66
C ALA A 35 5.12 9.99 -16.23
N SER A 36 6.10 10.28 -15.38
CA SER A 36 7.39 10.86 -15.75
C SER A 36 8.62 10.05 -15.30
N PHE A 37 8.44 8.87 -14.71
CA PHE A 37 9.52 8.01 -14.27
C PHE A 37 9.13 6.52 -14.36
N ASP A 38 10.12 5.65 -14.54
CA ASP A 38 9.96 4.20 -14.44
C ASP A 38 10.75 3.70 -13.22
N GLY A 39 10.05 3.13 -12.24
CA GLY A 39 10.66 2.56 -11.03
C GLY A 39 11.65 1.44 -11.31
N HIS A 40 11.54 0.77 -12.48
CA HIS A 40 12.46 -0.28 -12.89
C HIS A 40 13.90 0.21 -13.06
N ASP A 41 14.09 1.48 -13.39
CA ASP A 41 15.42 2.10 -13.55
C ASP A 41 16.16 2.24 -12.21
N PHE A 42 15.46 2.06 -11.10
CA PHE A 42 16.00 2.19 -9.75
C PHE A 42 16.22 0.85 -9.03
N VAL A 43 15.92 -0.29 -9.67
CA VAL A 43 15.99 -1.61 -9.04
C VAL A 43 17.41 -1.95 -8.58
N GLU A 44 18.42 -1.79 -9.45
CA GLU A 44 19.82 -2.03 -9.08
C GLU A 44 20.25 -1.20 -7.87
N ARG A 45 19.86 0.09 -7.86
CA ARG A 45 20.12 0.99 -6.74
C ARG A 45 19.40 0.54 -5.46
N ALA A 46 18.17 0.06 -5.56
CA ALA A 46 17.40 -0.44 -4.43
C ALA A 46 18.07 -1.69 -3.82
N ILE A 47 18.50 -2.64 -4.66
CA ILE A 47 19.24 -3.83 -4.21
C ILE A 47 20.57 -3.44 -3.56
N ALA A 48 21.34 -2.55 -4.18
CA ALA A 48 22.59 -2.05 -3.61
C ALA A 48 22.41 -1.32 -2.28
N ALA A 49 21.24 -0.70 -2.04
CA ALA A 49 20.86 -0.05 -0.79
C ALA A 49 20.32 -1.01 0.27
N GLY A 50 20.21 -2.31 -0.03
CA GLY A 50 19.84 -3.34 0.93
C GLY A 50 18.40 -3.88 0.80
N ALA A 51 17.69 -3.59 -0.29
CA ALA A 51 16.43 -4.29 -0.58
C ALA A 51 16.72 -5.78 -0.81
N VAL A 52 15.90 -6.66 -0.21
CA VAL A 52 16.09 -8.13 -0.32
C VAL A 52 15.65 -8.67 -1.68
N ALA A 53 14.70 -8.01 -2.32
CA ALA A 53 14.22 -8.30 -3.67
C ALA A 53 13.45 -7.09 -4.23
N ALA A 54 13.14 -7.14 -5.52
CA ALA A 54 12.27 -6.17 -6.16
C ALA A 54 11.05 -6.85 -6.81
N VAL A 55 9.89 -6.20 -6.77
CA VAL A 55 8.71 -6.55 -7.58
C VAL A 55 8.76 -5.71 -8.85
N THR A 56 8.76 -6.37 -10.00
CA THR A 56 9.01 -5.75 -11.30
C THR A 56 8.07 -6.32 -12.35
N GLU A 57 7.93 -5.65 -13.49
CA GLU A 57 7.16 -6.17 -14.64
C GLU A 57 8.06 -6.86 -15.68
N ARG A 58 9.37 -6.80 -15.50
CA ARG A 58 10.38 -7.47 -16.31
C ARG A 58 11.55 -7.93 -15.46
N GLN A 59 12.25 -8.96 -15.88
CA GLN A 59 13.50 -9.36 -15.23
C GLN A 59 14.55 -8.26 -15.37
N ILE A 60 15.23 -7.93 -14.28
CA ILE A 60 16.42 -7.08 -14.27
C ILE A 60 17.63 -7.98 -14.02
N ALA A 61 18.66 -7.83 -14.86
CA ALA A 61 19.88 -8.66 -14.77
C ALA A 61 20.51 -8.54 -13.37
N ASP A 62 21.00 -9.65 -12.88
CA ASP A 62 21.72 -9.77 -11.59
C ASP A 62 20.96 -9.25 -10.36
N CYS A 63 19.65 -9.02 -10.48
CA CYS A 63 18.80 -8.60 -9.38
C CYS A 63 17.77 -9.66 -9.01
N PRO A 64 17.52 -9.93 -7.70
CA PRO A 64 16.46 -10.80 -7.25
C PRO A 64 15.08 -10.13 -7.51
N CYS A 65 14.42 -10.54 -8.59
CA CYS A 65 13.16 -9.98 -9.04
C CYS A 65 12.00 -10.97 -8.89
N LEU A 66 10.87 -10.47 -8.37
CA LEU A 66 9.55 -11.10 -8.46
C LEU A 66 8.84 -10.45 -9.64
N VAL A 67 8.81 -11.15 -10.79
CA VAL A 67 8.21 -10.60 -12.00
C VAL A 67 6.69 -10.81 -11.95
N VAL A 68 5.94 -9.72 -12.12
CA VAL A 68 4.47 -9.66 -12.13
C VAL A 68 3.98 -8.96 -13.38
N ALA A 69 2.70 -9.11 -13.72
CA ALA A 69 2.12 -8.46 -14.90
C ALA A 69 1.95 -6.94 -14.72
N ASP A 70 1.72 -6.47 -13.48
CA ASP A 70 1.45 -5.06 -13.16
C ASP A 70 1.85 -4.81 -11.69
N THR A 71 2.83 -3.94 -11.49
CA THR A 71 3.37 -3.63 -10.15
C THR A 71 2.39 -2.80 -9.30
N GLY A 72 1.53 -1.98 -9.90
CA GLY A 72 0.47 -1.26 -9.19
C GLY A 72 -0.58 -2.21 -8.61
N ARG A 73 -1.03 -3.20 -9.43
CA ARG A 73 -1.93 -4.26 -8.95
C ARG A 73 -1.28 -5.13 -7.88
N ALA A 74 0.00 -5.44 -8.03
CA ALA A 74 0.74 -6.18 -7.01
C ALA A 74 0.75 -5.44 -5.66
N LEU A 75 0.93 -4.12 -5.67
CA LEU A 75 0.85 -3.30 -4.45
C LEU A 75 -0.53 -3.39 -3.79
N LEU A 76 -1.62 -3.29 -4.56
CA LEU A 76 -2.98 -3.45 -4.05
C LEU A 76 -3.21 -4.84 -3.46
N GLN A 77 -2.75 -5.90 -4.13
CA GLN A 77 -2.88 -7.29 -3.66
C GLN A 77 -2.12 -7.53 -2.35
N ILE A 78 -0.89 -7.03 -2.25
CA ILE A 78 -0.08 -7.13 -1.03
C ILE A 78 -0.78 -6.39 0.12
N ALA A 79 -1.26 -5.17 -0.13
CA ALA A 79 -1.95 -4.39 0.90
C ALA A 79 -3.27 -5.03 1.33
N ALA A 80 -4.04 -5.59 0.41
CA ALA A 80 -5.29 -6.31 0.73
C ALA A 80 -5.00 -7.56 1.58
N TRP A 81 -3.98 -8.34 1.21
CA TRP A 81 -3.55 -9.49 1.99
C TRP A 81 -3.07 -9.06 3.39
N TYR A 82 -2.21 -8.04 3.48
CA TYR A 82 -1.73 -7.53 4.76
C TYR A 82 -2.87 -7.03 5.64
N ARG A 83 -3.79 -6.24 5.05
CA ARG A 83 -4.99 -5.75 5.72
C ARG A 83 -5.84 -6.91 6.29
N SER A 84 -5.95 -8.03 5.59
CA SER A 84 -6.75 -9.19 6.02
C SER A 84 -6.23 -9.88 7.29
N GLN A 85 -4.99 -9.60 7.70
CA GLN A 85 -4.40 -10.14 8.94
C GLN A 85 -4.89 -9.39 10.19
N PHE A 86 -5.61 -8.27 10.03
CA PHE A 86 -6.09 -7.41 11.12
C PHE A 86 -7.60 -7.22 11.03
N HIS A 87 -8.24 -6.94 12.17
CA HIS A 87 -9.69 -6.79 12.27
C HIS A 87 -10.13 -5.46 12.92
N PRO A 88 -9.58 -4.29 12.52
CA PRO A 88 -10.03 -3.00 13.03
C PRO A 88 -11.45 -2.69 12.52
N ILE A 89 -12.18 -1.84 13.25
CA ILE A 89 -13.34 -1.14 12.71
C ILE A 89 -12.83 -0.20 11.62
N LEU A 90 -13.03 -0.54 10.35
CA LEU A 90 -12.50 0.26 9.23
C LEU A 90 -13.60 1.09 8.59
N VAL A 91 -13.45 2.41 8.68
CA VAL A 91 -14.34 3.39 8.03
C VAL A 91 -13.69 3.86 6.74
N GLY A 92 -14.35 3.58 5.60
CA GLY A 92 -13.98 4.12 4.29
C GLY A 92 -14.71 5.43 4.04
N VAL A 93 -13.98 6.48 3.67
CA VAL A 93 -14.54 7.81 3.39
C VAL A 93 -14.30 8.17 1.93
N THR A 94 -15.37 8.44 1.18
CA THR A 94 -15.28 8.93 -0.20
C THR A 94 -16.25 10.08 -0.45
N GLY A 95 -16.28 10.62 -1.65
CA GLY A 95 -17.17 11.72 -2.05
C GLY A 95 -16.47 12.75 -2.94
N SER A 96 -17.23 13.63 -3.53
CA SER A 96 -16.71 14.68 -4.41
C SER A 96 -15.98 15.78 -3.65
N VAL A 97 -16.49 16.16 -2.47
CA VAL A 97 -15.95 17.20 -1.59
C VAL A 97 -16.01 16.76 -0.13
N GLY A 98 -15.20 17.37 0.73
CA GLY A 98 -15.29 17.18 2.18
C GLY A 98 -14.64 15.89 2.73
N LYS A 99 -14.10 15.00 1.89
CA LYS A 99 -13.49 13.74 2.31
C LYS A 99 -12.49 13.91 3.45
N THR A 100 -11.51 14.78 3.28
CA THR A 100 -10.43 14.98 4.26
C THR A 100 -10.96 15.52 5.58
N THR A 101 -11.87 16.49 5.53
CA THR A 101 -12.51 17.04 6.75
C THR A 101 -13.31 15.96 7.48
N THR A 102 -14.13 15.19 6.75
CA THR A 102 -14.92 14.08 7.32
C THR A 102 -14.02 13.01 7.93
N LYS A 103 -12.97 12.61 7.23
CA LYS A 103 -11.95 11.66 7.72
C LYS A 103 -11.33 12.15 9.04
N GLU A 104 -10.90 13.42 9.09
CA GLU A 104 -10.29 13.98 10.30
C GLU A 104 -11.28 14.02 11.50
N MET A 105 -12.52 14.40 11.25
CA MET A 105 -13.55 14.41 12.30
C MET A 105 -13.85 13.00 12.83
N ILE A 106 -14.05 12.03 11.93
CA ILE A 106 -14.29 10.63 12.32
C ILE A 106 -13.09 10.07 13.10
N ALA A 107 -11.88 10.31 12.61
CA ALA A 107 -10.66 9.83 13.26
C ALA A 107 -10.49 10.44 14.66
N LEU A 108 -10.79 11.74 14.84
CA LEU A 108 -10.75 12.40 16.13
C LEU A 108 -11.73 11.76 17.13
N VAL A 109 -12.95 11.50 16.69
CA VAL A 109 -13.98 10.88 17.56
C VAL A 109 -13.59 9.44 17.91
N LEU A 110 -13.12 8.65 16.94
CA LEU A 110 -12.70 7.27 17.20
C LEU A 110 -11.47 7.20 18.10
N ALA A 111 -10.52 8.13 17.95
CA ALA A 111 -9.31 8.18 18.77
C ALA A 111 -9.59 8.44 20.27
N ALA A 112 -10.76 8.94 20.62
CA ALA A 112 -11.16 9.06 22.03
C ALA A 112 -11.32 7.71 22.74
N LYS A 113 -11.51 6.61 21.97
CA LYS A 113 -11.73 5.26 22.53
C LYS A 113 -10.84 4.19 21.92
N TYR A 114 -10.41 4.37 20.67
CA TYR A 114 -9.72 3.34 19.87
C TYR A 114 -8.32 3.82 19.49
N HIS A 115 -7.36 2.88 19.40
CA HIS A 115 -6.10 3.16 18.73
C HIS A 115 -6.37 3.21 17.22
N THR A 116 -6.39 4.42 16.68
CA THR A 116 -6.96 4.69 15.34
C THR A 116 -5.86 5.03 14.33
N LEU A 117 -5.74 4.22 13.27
CA LEU A 117 -4.99 4.56 12.07
C LEU A 117 -5.85 5.48 11.19
N LYS A 118 -5.25 6.47 10.53
CA LYS A 118 -5.92 7.27 9.51
C LYS A 118 -5.04 7.55 8.31
N THR A 119 -5.67 7.77 7.15
CA THR A 119 -4.96 8.25 5.95
C THR A 119 -4.26 9.58 6.24
N ALA A 120 -2.94 9.61 6.06
CA ALA A 120 -2.14 10.82 6.20
C ALA A 120 -2.23 11.68 4.92
N GLY A 121 -2.44 12.99 5.11
CA GLY A 121 -2.53 13.92 3.99
C GLY A 121 -3.56 13.48 2.93
N ASN A 122 -3.13 13.38 1.68
CA ASN A 122 -3.91 12.99 0.51
C ASN A 122 -3.52 11.60 -0.04
N LEU A 123 -3.04 10.68 0.79
CA LEU A 123 -2.67 9.31 0.40
C LEU A 123 -3.92 8.44 0.13
N ASN A 124 -4.79 8.89 -0.76
CA ASN A 124 -6.14 8.37 -0.99
C ASN A 124 -6.34 7.66 -2.34
N ASN A 125 -5.26 7.47 -3.10
CA ASN A 125 -5.25 6.82 -4.42
C ASN A 125 -4.67 5.39 -4.37
N GLU A 126 -4.53 4.74 -5.52
CA GLU A 126 -4.06 3.35 -5.67
C GLU A 126 -2.59 3.11 -5.22
N ILE A 127 -1.84 4.16 -4.91
CA ILE A 127 -0.50 4.07 -4.30
C ILE A 127 -0.55 4.45 -2.82
N GLY A 128 -1.26 5.51 -2.48
CA GLY A 128 -1.31 6.06 -1.13
C GLY A 128 -2.10 5.20 -0.14
N LEU A 129 -3.27 4.70 -0.56
CA LEU A 129 -4.11 3.85 0.27
C LEU A 129 -3.39 2.56 0.68
N PRO A 130 -2.73 1.79 -0.22
CA PRO A 130 -1.90 0.66 0.17
C PRO A 130 -0.84 1.01 1.21
N LYS A 131 -0.12 2.12 1.03
CA LYS A 131 0.89 2.58 1.99
C LYS A 131 0.29 2.87 3.37
N THR A 132 -0.95 3.35 3.44
CA THR A 132 -1.65 3.54 4.71
C THR A 132 -2.02 2.19 5.33
N LEU A 133 -2.55 1.25 4.56
CA LEU A 133 -2.93 -0.08 5.07
C LEU A 133 -1.74 -0.89 5.58
N LEU A 134 -0.57 -0.75 4.95
CA LEU A 134 0.67 -1.40 5.37
C LEU A 134 1.23 -0.87 6.71
N GLN A 135 0.67 0.21 7.25
CA GLN A 135 0.98 0.70 8.60
C GLN A 135 0.10 0.08 9.70
N LEU A 136 -0.87 -0.77 9.34
CA LEU A 136 -1.66 -1.48 10.35
C LEU A 136 -0.77 -2.35 11.23
N THR A 137 -1.07 -2.36 12.52
CA THR A 137 -0.46 -3.23 13.52
C THR A 137 -1.55 -3.90 14.35
N ALA A 138 -1.19 -4.88 15.15
CA ALA A 138 -2.12 -5.55 16.06
C ALA A 138 -2.77 -4.58 17.09
N ASP A 139 -2.14 -3.45 17.37
CA ASP A 139 -2.65 -2.46 18.32
C ASP A 139 -3.76 -1.60 17.74
N HIS A 140 -3.85 -1.47 16.40
CA HIS A 140 -4.89 -0.69 15.77
C HIS A 140 -6.25 -1.39 15.86
N THR A 141 -7.17 -0.78 16.60
CA THR A 141 -8.56 -1.27 16.79
C THR A 141 -9.57 -0.52 15.93
N ALA A 142 -9.17 0.62 15.35
CA ALA A 142 -9.94 1.35 14.34
C ALA A 142 -9.04 1.88 13.22
N ALA A 143 -9.62 2.14 12.05
CA ALA A 143 -8.95 2.80 10.94
C ALA A 143 -9.93 3.68 10.16
N VAL A 144 -9.46 4.86 9.68
CA VAL A 144 -10.25 5.76 8.82
C VAL A 144 -9.47 5.99 7.53
N ILE A 145 -9.98 5.42 6.45
CA ILE A 145 -9.29 5.35 5.16
C ILE A 145 -10.01 6.24 4.14
N GLU A 146 -9.33 7.29 3.70
CA GLU A 146 -9.82 8.16 2.64
C GLU A 146 -9.60 7.50 1.27
N MET A 147 -10.63 7.54 0.42
CA MET A 147 -10.63 6.98 -0.94
C MET A 147 -10.98 8.07 -1.93
N GLY A 148 -9.99 8.46 -2.75
CA GLY A 148 -10.17 9.42 -3.84
C GLY A 148 -10.24 8.73 -5.19
N MET A 149 -10.84 9.39 -6.17
CA MET A 149 -10.82 8.92 -7.55
C MET A 149 -10.63 10.08 -8.53
N SER A 150 -9.93 9.77 -9.60
CA SER A 150 -9.78 10.60 -10.80
C SER A 150 -10.37 9.91 -12.03
N HIS A 151 -10.50 8.58 -11.99
CA HIS A 151 -10.98 7.75 -13.08
C HIS A 151 -12.04 6.75 -12.61
N PHE A 152 -12.88 6.35 -13.56
CA PHE A 152 -13.93 5.37 -13.29
C PHE A 152 -13.34 4.03 -12.78
N GLY A 153 -13.98 3.44 -11.76
CA GLY A 153 -13.61 2.14 -11.20
C GLY A 153 -12.54 2.18 -10.10
N GLU A 154 -11.86 3.31 -9.84
CA GLU A 154 -10.84 3.41 -8.79
C GLU A 154 -11.42 3.15 -7.39
N ILE A 155 -12.58 3.72 -7.04
CA ILE A 155 -13.21 3.47 -5.73
C ILE A 155 -13.53 1.99 -5.54
N SER A 156 -13.94 1.29 -6.58
CA SER A 156 -14.19 -0.16 -6.50
C SER A 156 -12.92 -0.93 -6.14
N ARG A 157 -11.78 -0.61 -6.77
CA ARG A 157 -10.49 -1.25 -6.46
C ARG A 157 -10.00 -0.89 -5.06
N LEU A 158 -10.11 0.40 -4.67
CA LEU A 158 -9.71 0.87 -3.35
C LEU A 158 -10.55 0.22 -2.24
N SER A 159 -11.87 0.11 -2.42
CA SER A 159 -12.76 -0.51 -1.46
C SER A 159 -12.52 -2.02 -1.35
N GLN A 160 -12.26 -2.71 -2.47
CA GLN A 160 -11.89 -4.12 -2.45
C GLN A 160 -10.56 -4.36 -1.73
N THR A 161 -9.60 -3.42 -1.83
CA THR A 161 -8.32 -3.49 -1.13
C THR A 161 -8.47 -3.22 0.37
N ALA A 162 -9.19 -2.16 0.74
CA ALA A 162 -9.34 -1.76 2.14
C ALA A 162 -10.39 -2.57 2.90
N GLN A 163 -11.41 -3.10 2.22
CA GLN A 163 -12.54 -3.86 2.80
C GLN A 163 -13.14 -3.12 4.02
N PRO A 164 -13.70 -1.91 3.82
CA PRO A 164 -14.27 -1.17 4.92
C PRO A 164 -15.49 -1.87 5.51
N THR A 165 -15.65 -1.79 6.83
CA THR A 165 -16.84 -2.27 7.53
C THR A 165 -17.96 -1.22 7.53
N ILE A 166 -17.59 0.05 7.35
CA ILE A 166 -18.51 1.20 7.31
C ILE A 166 -18.09 2.10 6.13
N GLY A 167 -19.03 2.52 5.32
CA GLY A 167 -18.83 3.50 4.24
C GLY A 167 -19.48 4.84 4.54
N VAL A 168 -18.78 5.94 4.23
CA VAL A 168 -19.24 7.33 4.38
C VAL A 168 -18.93 8.12 3.11
#